data_2562020d8bb60377278a180b2dfce0d9
#
_entry.id   2562020d8bb60377278a180b2dfce0d9
#
_cell.length_a   1.000
_cell.length_b   1.000
_cell.length_c   1.000
_cell.angle_alpha   90.00
_cell.angle_beta   90.00
_cell.angle_gamma   90.00
#
_symmetry.space_group_name_H-M   'P 1'
#
loop_
_entity.id
_entity.type
_entity.pdbx_description
1 polymer ?
#
loop_
_entity_poly.entity_id
_entity_poly.type
_entity_poly.pdbx_seq_one_letter_code
_entity_poly.pdbx_strand_id
1 'polypeptide(L)'
;EPNLDFQFGKYIHIKFMLSNWNFIDKEIESLKNKIINGERVATPFSILSLIDSPNLHRITAKKFVEKQYPTSNSLGPIIKGPSNKKIRIGYYSADFRNHPVANQIINLLEKHNKSKFEIFAFSFGKKTNDEMQKKILNIVDKFVEVSSKNDLEIAKISRELKIDIAIDLMGFTQGNRHQVFAEKCAPIQVSYLGYSGTTESDSIDYIIADKTLIPEESQKHFSEKIIYLPNSFMVGNINKKVSDKIFTREELGFPKEGFIYCCFNQNYKINPKIFKIWMKILNNVKSSYLWLSKSS
;
A
#
# COMPACT_ATOMS: atom_id res chain seq x y z
N GLU A 1 -10.13 -5.74 -23.55
CA GLU A 1 -9.23 -5.56 -24.71
C GLU A 1 -7.78 -5.52 -24.21
N PRO A 2 -6.95 -6.53 -24.53
CA PRO A 2 -5.59 -6.65 -23.99
C PRO A 2 -4.61 -5.57 -24.52
N ASN A 3 -5.01 -4.79 -25.51
CA ASN A 3 -4.19 -3.76 -26.13
C ASN A 3 -4.37 -2.36 -25.50
N LEU A 4 -5.24 -2.22 -24.50
CA LEU A 4 -5.37 -0.96 -23.76
C LEU A 4 -4.27 -0.85 -22.71
N ASP A 5 -3.77 0.38 -22.52
CA ASP A 5 -2.76 0.70 -21.51
C ASP A 5 -3.11 0.06 -20.15
N PHE A 6 -2.17 -0.67 -19.56
CA PHE A 6 -2.22 -1.28 -18.23
C PHE A 6 -3.25 -2.41 -18.03
N GLN A 7 -3.92 -2.92 -19.07
CA GLN A 7 -4.97 -3.92 -18.89
C GLN A 7 -4.46 -5.36 -18.85
N PHE A 8 -3.37 -5.69 -19.55
CA PHE A 8 -2.89 -7.07 -19.61
C PHE A 8 -2.44 -7.59 -18.23
N GLY A 9 -1.69 -6.79 -17.47
CA GLY A 9 -1.32 -7.16 -16.10
C GLY A 9 -2.53 -7.25 -15.16
N LYS A 10 -3.54 -6.38 -15.32
CA LYS A 10 -4.80 -6.47 -14.57
C LYS A 10 -5.56 -7.75 -14.91
N TYR A 11 -5.62 -8.12 -16.18
CA TYR A 11 -6.24 -9.38 -16.62
C TYR A 11 -5.59 -10.57 -15.93
N ILE A 12 -4.25 -10.66 -15.93
CA ILE A 12 -3.53 -11.73 -15.25
C ILE A 12 -3.80 -11.71 -13.74
N HIS A 13 -3.79 -10.52 -13.12
CA HIS A 13 -4.10 -10.36 -11.71
C HIS A 13 -5.51 -10.87 -11.36
N ILE A 14 -6.51 -10.59 -12.18
CA ILE A 14 -7.87 -11.12 -12.01
C ILE A 14 -7.88 -12.65 -12.12
N LYS A 15 -7.12 -13.25 -13.02
CA LYS A 15 -6.98 -14.72 -13.09
C LYS A 15 -6.46 -15.30 -11.78
N PHE A 16 -5.48 -14.64 -11.13
CA PHE A 16 -5.02 -15.05 -9.80
C PHE A 16 -6.10 -14.89 -8.73
N MET A 17 -6.86 -13.80 -8.75
CA MET A 17 -8.00 -13.61 -7.83
C MET A 17 -9.05 -14.73 -7.97
N LEU A 18 -9.25 -15.23 -9.18
CA LEU A 18 -10.18 -16.33 -9.50
C LEU A 18 -9.54 -17.71 -9.35
N SER A 19 -8.27 -17.80 -8.95
CA SER A 19 -7.49 -19.05 -8.94
C SER A 19 -7.50 -19.80 -10.30
N ASN A 20 -7.62 -19.06 -11.40
CA ASN A 20 -7.56 -19.58 -12.75
C ASN A 20 -6.13 -19.49 -13.29
N TRP A 21 -5.41 -20.57 -13.21
CA TRP A 21 -3.99 -20.63 -13.59
C TRP A 21 -3.74 -21.26 -14.96
N ASN A 22 -4.77 -21.42 -15.78
CA ASN A 22 -4.61 -21.95 -17.14
C ASN A 22 -3.70 -21.03 -17.97
N PHE A 23 -2.67 -21.60 -18.59
CA PHE A 23 -1.66 -20.90 -19.42
C PHE A 23 -0.86 -19.80 -18.70
N ILE A 24 -0.89 -19.77 -17.37
CA ILE A 24 -0.36 -18.65 -16.58
C ILE A 24 1.13 -18.41 -16.79
N ASP A 25 1.94 -19.49 -16.94
CA ASP A 25 3.40 -19.36 -17.14
C ASP A 25 3.71 -18.65 -18.46
N LYS A 26 2.97 -18.96 -19.54
CA LYS A 26 3.12 -18.30 -20.85
C LYS A 26 2.69 -16.83 -20.79
N GLU A 27 1.60 -16.54 -20.09
CA GLU A 27 1.10 -15.16 -19.91
C GLU A 27 2.06 -14.31 -19.08
N ILE A 28 2.64 -14.86 -18.00
CA ILE A 28 3.65 -14.17 -17.18
C ILE A 28 4.91 -13.90 -18.00
N GLU A 29 5.36 -14.87 -18.82
CA GLU A 29 6.53 -14.65 -19.67
C GLU A 29 6.27 -13.57 -20.74
N SER A 30 5.09 -13.60 -21.37
CA SER A 30 4.66 -12.54 -22.28
C SER A 30 4.61 -11.17 -21.57
N LEU A 31 4.09 -11.13 -20.35
CA LEU A 31 4.03 -9.89 -19.56
C LEU A 31 5.43 -9.32 -19.29
N LYS A 32 6.39 -10.16 -18.88
CA LYS A 32 7.78 -9.77 -18.65
C LYS A 32 8.41 -9.16 -19.90
N ASN A 33 8.28 -9.85 -21.03
CA ASN A 33 8.85 -9.39 -22.31
C ASN A 33 8.28 -8.03 -22.74
N LYS A 34 6.96 -7.85 -22.61
CA LYS A 34 6.30 -6.59 -22.89
C LYS A 34 6.77 -5.46 -21.97
N ILE A 35 6.97 -5.73 -20.67
CA ILE A 35 7.53 -4.74 -19.72
C ILE A 35 8.96 -4.38 -20.10
N ILE A 36 9.81 -5.36 -20.45
CA ILE A 36 11.19 -5.13 -20.88
C ILE A 36 11.23 -4.24 -22.13
N ASN A 37 10.30 -4.44 -23.05
CA ASN A 37 10.14 -3.62 -24.25
C ASN A 37 9.58 -2.21 -23.96
N GLY A 38 9.29 -1.88 -22.71
CA GLY A 38 8.79 -0.57 -22.30
C GLY A 38 7.31 -0.33 -22.59
N GLU A 39 6.54 -1.42 -22.85
CA GLU A 39 5.10 -1.34 -23.08
C GLU A 39 4.34 -1.04 -21.78
N ARG A 40 3.23 -0.30 -21.88
CA ARG A 40 2.33 0.06 -20.75
C ARG A 40 1.30 -1.04 -20.49
N VAL A 41 1.75 -2.20 -20.05
CA VAL A 41 0.91 -3.40 -19.97
C VAL A 41 0.39 -3.74 -18.57
N ALA A 42 0.98 -3.17 -17.51
CA ALA A 42 0.60 -3.48 -16.13
C ALA A 42 0.58 -2.25 -15.24
N THR A 43 -0.26 -2.28 -14.20
CA THR A 43 -0.17 -1.31 -13.09
C THR A 43 0.87 -1.77 -12.07
N PRO A 44 1.54 -0.84 -11.34
CA PRO A 44 2.54 -1.20 -10.35
C PRO A 44 2.02 -2.14 -9.27
N PHE A 45 0.80 -1.95 -8.78
CA PHE A 45 0.20 -2.81 -7.77
C PHE A 45 -0.01 -4.24 -8.27
N SER A 46 -0.51 -4.42 -9.50
CA SER A 46 -0.79 -5.75 -10.03
C SER A 46 0.48 -6.59 -10.19
N ILE A 47 1.60 -5.97 -10.60
CA ILE A 47 2.84 -6.71 -10.88
C ILE A 47 3.54 -7.20 -9.61
N LEU A 48 3.36 -6.55 -8.44
CA LEU A 48 4.03 -6.93 -7.19
C LEU A 48 3.75 -8.38 -6.79
N SER A 49 2.56 -8.90 -7.09
CA SER A 49 2.19 -10.28 -6.78
C SER A 49 2.43 -11.27 -7.90
N LEU A 50 2.71 -10.80 -9.12
CA LEU A 50 2.84 -11.62 -10.32
C LEU A 50 4.29 -11.97 -10.66
N ILE A 51 5.20 -11.05 -10.42
CA ILE A 51 6.60 -11.16 -10.84
C ILE A 51 7.52 -10.78 -9.69
N ASP A 52 8.46 -11.65 -9.37
CA ASP A 52 9.52 -11.38 -8.40
C ASP A 52 10.74 -10.78 -9.12
N SER A 53 10.68 -9.47 -9.39
CA SER A 53 11.76 -8.73 -10.03
C SER A 53 11.67 -7.23 -9.74
N PRO A 54 12.47 -6.71 -8.80
CA PRO A 54 12.51 -5.28 -8.51
C PRO A 54 12.76 -4.39 -9.74
N ASN A 55 13.58 -4.87 -10.68
CA ASN A 55 13.81 -4.15 -11.93
C ASN A 55 12.55 -3.99 -12.78
N LEU A 56 11.75 -5.07 -12.93
CA LEU A 56 10.49 -5.00 -13.68
C LEU A 56 9.43 -4.17 -12.95
N HIS A 57 9.43 -4.19 -11.61
CA HIS A 57 8.59 -3.29 -10.81
C HIS A 57 8.93 -1.83 -11.09
N ARG A 58 10.22 -1.49 -11.10
CA ARG A 58 10.72 -0.15 -11.41
C ARG A 58 10.30 0.31 -12.80
N ILE A 59 10.54 -0.50 -13.86
CA ILE A 59 10.16 -0.17 -15.23
C ILE A 59 8.65 0.09 -15.32
N THR A 60 7.85 -0.79 -14.70
CA THR A 60 6.38 -0.66 -14.69
C THR A 60 5.92 0.60 -13.99
N ALA A 61 6.49 0.90 -12.80
CA ALA A 61 6.15 2.10 -12.03
C ALA A 61 6.48 3.37 -12.82
N LYS A 62 7.66 3.43 -13.45
CA LYS A 62 8.06 4.55 -14.30
C LYS A 62 7.09 4.80 -15.43
N LYS A 63 6.74 3.76 -16.20
CA LYS A 63 5.78 3.88 -17.31
C LYS A 63 4.38 4.28 -16.85
N PHE A 64 4.00 3.85 -15.65
CA PHE A 64 2.71 4.18 -15.06
C PHE A 64 2.66 5.64 -14.59
N VAL A 65 3.67 6.10 -13.83
CA VAL A 65 3.67 7.47 -13.31
C VAL A 65 3.81 8.49 -14.43
N GLU A 66 4.70 8.25 -15.41
CA GLU A 66 4.84 9.12 -16.58
C GLU A 66 3.52 9.36 -17.33
N LYS A 67 2.64 8.36 -17.37
CA LYS A 67 1.35 8.44 -18.08
C LYS A 67 0.23 8.97 -17.21
N GLN A 68 0.13 8.51 -15.96
CA GLN A 68 -1.03 8.76 -15.10
C GLN A 68 -0.86 9.98 -14.19
N TYR A 69 0.38 10.27 -13.78
CA TYR A 69 0.68 11.29 -12.78
C TYR A 69 1.89 12.16 -13.18
N PRO A 70 1.85 12.80 -14.33
CA PRO A 70 2.94 13.68 -14.75
C PRO A 70 3.13 14.81 -13.71
N THR A 71 4.38 15.15 -13.46
CA THR A 71 4.73 16.27 -12.58
C THR A 71 4.06 17.55 -13.05
N SER A 72 3.45 18.27 -12.12
CA SER A 72 2.74 19.53 -12.39
C SER A 72 3.45 20.70 -11.72
N ASN A 73 3.46 21.83 -12.41
CA ASN A 73 3.94 23.11 -11.90
C ASN A 73 2.79 24.12 -11.67
N SER A 74 1.53 23.65 -11.64
CA SER A 74 0.34 24.52 -11.56
C SER A 74 0.34 25.42 -10.34
N LEU A 75 0.97 25.01 -9.24
CA LEU A 75 1.04 25.79 -7.99
C LEU A 75 2.34 26.59 -7.85
N GLY A 76 3.24 26.53 -8.81
CA GLY A 76 4.57 27.13 -8.69
C GLY A 76 5.42 26.56 -7.56
N PRO A 77 6.61 27.10 -7.31
CA PRO A 77 7.49 26.62 -6.24
C PRO A 77 6.90 26.89 -4.85
N ILE A 78 7.25 26.03 -3.88
CA ILE A 78 6.90 26.28 -2.47
C ILE A 78 7.81 27.36 -1.94
N ILE A 79 7.24 28.51 -1.61
CA ILE A 79 7.99 29.63 -1.00
C ILE A 79 8.22 29.28 0.48
N LYS A 80 9.49 29.22 0.88
CA LYS A 80 9.86 29.07 2.29
C LYS A 80 9.44 30.33 3.04
N GLY A 81 8.38 30.23 3.82
CA GLY A 81 8.00 31.23 4.83
C GLY A 81 8.74 31.03 6.14
N PRO A 82 8.41 31.82 7.18
CA PRO A 82 8.91 31.55 8.53
C PRO A 82 8.53 30.14 8.96
N SER A 83 9.48 29.44 9.60
CA SER A 83 9.27 28.07 10.08
C SER A 83 8.13 28.01 11.09
N ASN A 84 7.33 26.96 11.02
CA ASN A 84 6.32 26.66 12.02
C ASN A 84 7.00 26.44 13.40
N LYS A 85 6.31 26.76 14.49
CA LYS A 85 6.80 26.44 15.85
C LYS A 85 6.95 24.93 16.06
N LYS A 86 6.09 24.14 15.42
CA LYS A 86 6.14 22.68 15.37
C LYS A 86 6.21 22.23 13.90
N ILE A 87 6.86 21.11 13.65
CA ILE A 87 6.85 20.49 12.32
C ILE A 87 5.46 19.93 12.04
N ARG A 88 4.85 20.36 10.94
CA ARG A 88 3.52 19.91 10.51
C ARG A 88 3.64 18.70 9.60
N ILE A 89 3.11 17.57 10.06
CA ILE A 89 3.11 16.31 9.32
C ILE A 89 1.69 16.04 8.84
N GLY A 90 1.51 15.96 7.51
CA GLY A 90 0.25 15.56 6.89
C GLY A 90 0.30 14.08 6.47
N TYR A 91 -0.61 13.28 6.97
CA TYR A 91 -0.84 11.91 6.52
C TYR A 91 -2.00 11.88 5.54
N TYR A 92 -1.79 11.27 4.37
CA TYR A 92 -2.74 11.27 3.26
C TYR A 92 -3.26 9.85 3.00
N SER A 93 -4.57 9.63 3.14
CA SER A 93 -5.15 8.30 2.95
C SER A 93 -6.65 8.33 2.60
N ALA A 94 -7.09 7.34 1.80
CA ALA A 94 -8.49 6.98 1.65
C ALA A 94 -9.00 6.09 2.80
N ASP A 95 -8.10 5.61 3.66
CA ASP A 95 -8.33 4.48 4.56
C ASP A 95 -8.31 4.85 6.05
N PHE A 96 -8.59 6.11 6.40
CA PHE A 96 -8.82 6.54 7.78
C PHE A 96 -10.18 6.06 8.31
N ARG A 97 -10.37 4.77 8.32
CA ARG A 97 -11.56 4.02 8.69
C ARG A 97 -11.16 2.63 9.18
N ASN A 98 -12.10 1.75 9.48
CA ASN A 98 -11.76 0.35 9.82
C ASN A 98 -11.13 -0.36 8.60
N HIS A 99 -9.82 -0.22 8.47
CA HIS A 99 -9.00 -0.73 7.39
C HIS A 99 -7.62 -1.14 7.91
N PRO A 100 -6.92 -2.12 7.30
CA PRO A 100 -5.58 -2.55 7.72
C PRO A 100 -4.59 -1.41 7.91
N VAL A 101 -4.53 -0.44 6.99
CA VAL A 101 -3.61 0.72 7.09
C VAL A 101 -3.88 1.53 8.37
N ALA A 102 -5.14 1.89 8.64
CA ALA A 102 -5.50 2.62 9.85
C ALA A 102 -5.18 1.83 11.12
N ASN A 103 -5.47 0.52 11.12
CA ASN A 103 -5.13 -0.37 12.24
C ASN A 103 -3.62 -0.45 12.52
N GLN A 104 -2.80 -0.33 11.48
CA GLN A 104 -1.34 -0.33 11.65
C GLN A 104 -0.82 1.03 12.15
N ILE A 105 -1.32 2.14 11.59
CA ILE A 105 -0.75 3.46 11.86
C ILE A 105 -1.27 4.12 13.13
N ILE A 106 -2.37 3.64 13.71
CA ILE A 106 -3.04 4.31 14.84
C ILE A 106 -2.12 4.58 16.01
N ASN A 107 -1.26 3.63 16.39
CA ASN A 107 -0.31 3.79 17.47
C ASN A 107 0.79 4.82 17.16
N LEU A 108 1.20 4.93 15.88
CA LEU A 108 2.15 5.95 15.46
C LEU A 108 1.54 7.35 15.62
N LEU A 109 0.29 7.53 15.19
CA LEU A 109 -0.43 8.79 15.34
C LEU A 109 -0.56 9.20 16.82
N GLU A 110 -0.87 8.24 17.72
CA GLU A 110 -0.95 8.47 19.16
C GLU A 110 0.39 8.88 19.79
N LYS A 111 1.50 8.28 19.32
CA LYS A 111 2.82 8.41 19.96
C LYS A 111 3.67 9.57 19.46
N HIS A 112 3.18 10.36 18.51
CA HIS A 112 3.89 11.56 18.11
C HIS A 112 4.12 12.52 19.27
N ASN A 113 5.35 13.03 19.37
CA ASN A 113 5.67 14.05 20.37
C ASN A 113 4.96 15.38 20.02
N LYS A 114 3.84 15.62 20.67
CA LYS A 114 2.99 16.81 20.44
C LYS A 114 3.67 18.14 20.78
N SER A 115 4.80 18.14 21.50
CA SER A 115 5.59 19.36 21.69
C SER A 115 6.40 19.76 20.45
N LYS A 116 6.74 18.79 19.60
CA LYS A 116 7.56 18.97 18.40
C LYS A 116 6.76 18.92 17.09
N PHE A 117 5.67 18.14 17.07
CA PHE A 117 4.91 17.86 15.86
C PHE A 117 3.45 18.28 16.00
N GLU A 118 2.87 18.73 14.89
CA GLU A 118 1.43 18.96 14.71
C GLU A 118 0.96 18.01 13.58
N ILE A 119 0.00 17.14 13.88
CA ILE A 119 -0.40 16.03 13.03
C ILE A 119 -1.71 16.32 12.32
N PHE A 120 -1.68 16.21 11.00
CA PHE A 120 -2.82 16.40 10.11
C PHE A 120 -3.18 15.09 9.43
N ALA A 121 -4.45 14.74 9.36
CA ALA A 121 -4.94 13.61 8.57
C ALA A 121 -5.79 14.13 7.40
N PHE A 122 -5.29 14.01 6.18
CA PHE A 122 -6.02 14.34 4.95
C PHE A 122 -6.79 13.11 4.47
N SER A 123 -8.10 13.11 4.73
CA SER A 123 -8.98 11.99 4.39
C SER A 123 -9.69 12.24 3.07
N PHE A 124 -9.40 11.42 2.08
CA PHE A 124 -10.07 11.47 0.79
C PHE A 124 -10.91 10.22 0.46
N GLY A 125 -11.05 9.31 1.42
CA GLY A 125 -11.94 8.16 1.34
C GLY A 125 -13.38 8.47 1.77
N LYS A 126 -14.23 7.44 1.77
CA LYS A 126 -15.60 7.55 2.24
C LYS A 126 -15.64 7.84 3.74
N LYS A 127 -16.53 8.75 4.15
CA LYS A 127 -16.85 8.97 5.55
C LYS A 127 -17.68 7.79 6.06
N THR A 128 -17.13 7.03 7.00
CA THR A 128 -17.77 5.80 7.52
C THR A 128 -18.35 6.00 8.92
N ASN A 129 -17.84 6.94 9.69
CA ASN A 129 -18.18 7.17 11.10
C ASN A 129 -17.95 5.93 12.00
N ASP A 130 -17.12 4.99 11.55
CA ASP A 130 -16.76 3.82 12.35
C ASP A 130 -15.84 4.18 13.54
N GLU A 131 -15.63 3.24 14.45
CA GLU A 131 -14.84 3.45 15.67
C GLU A 131 -13.38 3.83 15.37
N MET A 132 -12.80 3.31 14.29
CA MET A 132 -11.43 3.65 13.91
C MET A 132 -11.36 5.11 13.41
N GLN A 133 -12.31 5.54 12.57
CA GLN A 133 -12.37 6.93 12.12
C GLN A 133 -12.56 7.90 13.29
N LYS A 134 -13.47 7.60 14.21
CA LYS A 134 -13.66 8.40 15.44
C LYS A 134 -12.40 8.47 16.29
N LYS A 135 -11.69 7.33 16.41
CA LYS A 135 -10.41 7.29 17.15
C LYS A 135 -9.36 8.19 16.50
N ILE A 136 -9.19 8.13 15.18
CA ILE A 136 -8.24 8.98 14.45
C ILE A 136 -8.60 10.47 14.62
N LEU A 137 -9.88 10.83 14.48
CA LEU A 137 -10.37 12.19 14.69
C LEU A 137 -9.97 12.77 16.05
N ASN A 138 -9.94 11.95 17.11
CA ASN A 138 -9.60 12.38 18.47
C ASN A 138 -8.07 12.46 18.71
N ILE A 139 -7.26 11.79 17.90
CA ILE A 139 -5.81 11.68 18.10
C ILE A 139 -5.05 12.78 17.36
N VAL A 140 -5.45 13.08 16.11
CA VAL A 140 -4.77 14.06 15.28
C VAL A 140 -5.11 15.48 15.70
N ASP A 141 -4.19 16.41 15.47
CA ASP A 141 -4.44 17.82 15.78
C ASP A 141 -5.45 18.45 14.81
N LYS A 142 -5.48 17.96 13.55
CA LYS A 142 -6.49 18.36 12.57
C LYS A 142 -6.82 17.22 11.61
N PHE A 143 -8.10 16.90 11.51
CA PHE A 143 -8.65 16.02 10.49
C PHE A 143 -9.21 16.87 9.34
N VAL A 144 -8.67 16.68 8.15
CA VAL A 144 -9.01 17.47 6.95
C VAL A 144 -9.76 16.56 5.98
N GLU A 145 -11.09 16.72 5.95
CA GLU A 145 -11.95 15.98 5.02
C GLU A 145 -11.86 16.61 3.62
N VAL A 146 -11.33 15.85 2.66
CA VAL A 146 -11.07 16.33 1.30
C VAL A 146 -11.61 15.39 0.20
N SER A 147 -12.53 14.48 0.55
CA SER A 147 -13.10 13.52 -0.39
C SER A 147 -13.82 14.16 -1.59
N SER A 148 -14.42 15.34 -1.38
CA SER A 148 -15.12 16.11 -2.42
C SER A 148 -14.21 17.06 -3.21
N LYS A 149 -12.93 17.14 -2.88
CA LYS A 149 -11.96 18.06 -3.53
C LYS A 149 -11.22 17.36 -4.65
N ASN A 150 -10.83 18.10 -5.69
CA ASN A 150 -9.91 17.60 -6.69
C ASN A 150 -8.45 17.63 -6.18
N ASP A 151 -7.52 17.00 -6.90
CA ASP A 151 -6.13 16.82 -6.43
C ASP A 151 -5.39 18.17 -6.27
N LEU A 152 -5.63 19.10 -7.18
CA LEU A 152 -5.04 20.44 -7.11
C LEU A 152 -5.55 21.22 -5.90
N GLU A 153 -6.85 21.12 -5.59
CA GLU A 153 -7.44 21.74 -4.39
C GLU A 153 -6.84 21.16 -3.11
N ILE A 154 -6.65 19.83 -3.05
CA ILE A 154 -6.02 19.17 -1.89
C ILE A 154 -4.59 19.67 -1.71
N ALA A 155 -3.81 19.76 -2.79
CA ALA A 155 -2.45 20.28 -2.73
C ALA A 155 -2.41 21.76 -2.28
N LYS A 156 -3.36 22.59 -2.73
CA LYS A 156 -3.51 23.98 -2.25
C LYS A 156 -3.80 24.06 -0.76
N ILE A 157 -4.79 23.29 -0.28
CA ILE A 157 -5.14 23.22 1.14
C ILE A 157 -3.93 22.78 1.97
N SER A 158 -3.16 21.80 1.49
CA SER A 158 -1.93 21.36 2.16
C SER A 158 -0.91 22.48 2.30
N ARG A 159 -0.67 23.25 1.23
CA ARG A 159 0.25 24.40 1.23
C ARG A 159 -0.25 25.53 2.11
N GLU A 160 -1.54 25.84 2.11
CA GLU A 160 -2.18 26.86 2.98
C GLU A 160 -2.04 26.48 4.46
N LEU A 161 -2.18 25.20 4.78
CA LEU A 161 -1.96 24.64 6.11
C LEU A 161 -0.46 24.54 6.45
N LYS A 162 0.43 24.94 5.55
CA LYS A 162 1.90 24.91 5.71
C LYS A 162 2.40 23.56 6.20
N ILE A 163 1.96 22.48 5.54
CA ILE A 163 2.47 21.13 5.82
C ILE A 163 3.94 21.07 5.44
N ASP A 164 4.80 20.67 6.36
CA ASP A 164 6.24 20.55 6.14
C ASP A 164 6.60 19.20 5.52
N ILE A 165 5.93 18.13 5.96
CA ILE A 165 6.17 16.76 5.49
C ILE A 165 4.82 16.13 5.15
N ALA A 166 4.64 15.72 3.90
CA ALA A 166 3.47 14.97 3.44
C ALA A 166 3.82 13.49 3.35
N ILE A 167 3.04 12.64 4.02
CA ILE A 167 3.23 11.18 4.03
C ILE A 167 2.09 10.52 3.27
N ASP A 168 2.43 9.94 2.11
CA ASP A 168 1.51 9.14 1.29
C ASP A 168 1.39 7.73 1.89
N LEU A 169 0.21 7.41 2.41
CA LEU A 169 -0.11 6.08 2.94
C LEU A 169 -0.73 5.13 1.91
N MET A 170 -0.83 5.57 0.66
CA MET A 170 -1.53 4.83 -0.39
C MET A 170 -0.60 4.31 -1.49
N GLY A 171 0.34 5.14 -1.95
CA GLY A 171 1.10 4.86 -3.17
C GLY A 171 0.18 4.55 -4.35
N PHE A 172 0.37 3.40 -5.00
CA PHE A 172 -0.47 2.97 -6.14
C PHE A 172 -1.55 1.95 -5.78
N THR A 173 -2.02 1.94 -4.53
CA THR A 173 -3.16 1.13 -4.12
C THR A 173 -4.49 1.73 -4.58
N GLN A 174 -5.58 0.96 -4.43
CA GLN A 174 -6.91 1.41 -4.85
C GLN A 174 -7.36 2.66 -4.07
N GLY A 175 -7.89 3.64 -4.78
CA GLY A 175 -8.37 4.88 -4.19
C GLY A 175 -7.28 5.89 -3.87
N ASN A 176 -6.04 5.68 -4.36
CA ASN A 176 -4.97 6.65 -4.20
C ASN A 176 -5.26 7.97 -4.90
N ARG A 177 -4.57 9.02 -4.47
CA ARG A 177 -4.61 10.37 -5.02
C ARG A 177 -3.18 10.87 -5.27
N HIS A 178 -2.38 10.06 -5.99
CA HIS A 178 -0.96 10.35 -6.21
C HIS A 178 -0.72 11.68 -6.93
N GLN A 179 -1.70 12.16 -7.72
CA GLN A 179 -1.63 13.48 -8.35
C GLN A 179 -1.50 14.64 -7.35
N VAL A 180 -2.01 14.50 -6.12
CA VAL A 180 -1.80 15.50 -5.04
C VAL A 180 -0.31 15.73 -4.79
N PHE A 181 0.48 14.67 -4.82
CA PHE A 181 1.94 14.74 -4.65
C PHE A 181 2.63 15.25 -5.91
N ALA A 182 2.12 14.91 -7.09
CA ALA A 182 2.62 15.46 -8.36
C ALA A 182 2.44 16.98 -8.46
N GLU A 183 1.42 17.55 -7.79
CA GLU A 183 1.24 19.01 -7.60
C GLU A 183 2.17 19.60 -6.52
N LYS A 184 3.05 18.81 -5.93
CA LYS A 184 3.99 19.20 -4.86
C LYS A 184 3.24 19.84 -3.67
N CYS A 185 2.50 19.05 -2.92
CA CYS A 185 1.65 19.50 -1.81
C CYS A 185 2.43 19.92 -0.55
N ALA A 186 3.70 19.49 -0.40
CA ALA A 186 4.58 19.84 0.71
C ALA A 186 6.05 19.90 0.27
N PRO A 187 6.95 20.57 1.01
CA PRO A 187 8.39 20.63 0.73
C PRO A 187 9.05 19.26 0.71
N ILE A 188 8.64 18.35 1.61
CA ILE A 188 9.12 16.97 1.70
C ILE A 188 7.94 16.04 1.54
N GLN A 189 8.06 15.06 0.63
CA GLN A 189 7.02 14.10 0.32
C GLN A 189 7.57 12.67 0.46
N VAL A 190 6.86 11.84 1.22
CA VAL A 190 7.34 10.54 1.69
C VAL A 190 6.32 9.46 1.39
N SER A 191 6.73 8.36 0.79
CA SER A 191 5.92 7.14 0.66
C SER A 191 6.08 6.26 1.90
N TYR A 192 4.98 5.78 2.47
CA TYR A 192 5.04 4.93 3.64
C TYR A 192 3.86 3.96 3.73
N LEU A 193 4.15 2.75 4.11
CA LEU A 193 3.29 1.68 4.60
C LEU A 193 2.35 1.04 3.58
N GLY A 194 1.46 1.79 2.89
CA GLY A 194 0.38 1.19 2.08
C GLY A 194 0.82 0.54 0.78
N TYR A 195 1.95 1.00 0.22
CA TYR A 195 2.53 0.46 -1.01
C TYR A 195 4.04 0.29 -0.84
N SER A 196 4.52 -0.94 -1.00
CA SER A 196 5.90 -1.31 -0.69
C SER A 196 6.85 -1.26 -1.89
N GLY A 197 6.38 -0.85 -3.08
CA GLY A 197 7.19 -0.67 -4.28
C GLY A 197 7.67 0.77 -4.45
N THR A 198 8.63 0.97 -5.34
CA THR A 198 8.99 2.31 -5.79
C THR A 198 7.84 2.96 -6.56
N THR A 199 7.65 4.26 -6.38
CA THR A 199 6.68 5.03 -7.18
C THR A 199 7.29 5.51 -8.49
N GLU A 200 8.64 5.57 -8.60
CA GLU A 200 9.35 6.18 -9.74
C GLU A 200 8.84 7.61 -10.06
N SER A 201 8.33 8.28 -9.04
CA SER A 201 7.80 9.64 -9.14
C SER A 201 8.83 10.64 -8.66
N ASP A 202 9.17 11.63 -9.49
CA ASP A 202 10.03 12.75 -9.11
C ASP A 202 9.43 13.61 -7.98
N SER A 203 8.16 13.38 -7.67
CA SER A 203 7.45 14.10 -6.61
C SER A 203 7.65 13.49 -5.23
N ILE A 204 8.05 12.23 -5.12
CA ILE A 204 8.28 11.56 -3.84
C ILE A 204 9.78 11.55 -3.52
N ASP A 205 10.15 12.21 -2.44
CA ASP A 205 11.55 12.39 -2.05
C ASP A 205 12.12 11.17 -1.31
N TYR A 206 11.29 10.52 -0.48
CA TYR A 206 11.72 9.42 0.39
C TYR A 206 10.70 8.28 0.44
N ILE A 207 11.20 7.08 0.74
CA ILE A 207 10.39 5.94 1.17
C ILE A 207 10.86 5.44 2.53
N ILE A 208 9.93 5.20 3.47
CA ILE A 208 10.24 4.59 4.76
C ILE A 208 10.15 3.07 4.63
N ALA A 209 11.24 2.38 4.97
CA ALA A 209 11.38 0.94 4.85
C ALA A 209 12.20 0.35 6.00
N ASP A 210 12.46 -0.94 5.96
CA ASP A 210 13.50 -1.63 6.71
C ASP A 210 14.36 -2.46 5.75
N LYS A 211 15.46 -3.03 6.26
CA LYS A 211 16.39 -3.82 5.44
C LYS A 211 15.82 -5.16 4.96
N THR A 212 14.73 -5.64 5.55
CA THR A 212 14.02 -6.84 5.08
C THR A 212 13.13 -6.51 3.89
N LEU A 213 12.43 -5.38 3.94
CA LEU A 213 11.57 -4.93 2.84
C LEU A 213 12.40 -4.49 1.63
N ILE A 214 13.44 -3.68 1.86
CA ILE A 214 14.34 -3.20 0.81
C ILE A 214 15.78 -3.53 1.20
N PRO A 215 16.29 -4.72 0.82
CA PRO A 215 17.69 -5.07 1.01
C PRO A 215 18.63 -4.09 0.28
N GLU A 216 19.87 -3.98 0.74
CA GLU A 216 20.82 -2.99 0.21
C GLU A 216 21.06 -3.15 -1.30
N GLU A 217 21.10 -4.37 -1.79
CA GLU A 217 21.26 -4.68 -3.22
C GLU A 217 20.06 -4.25 -4.07
N SER A 218 18.90 -4.07 -3.45
CA SER A 218 17.66 -3.65 -4.12
C SER A 218 17.48 -2.13 -4.18
N GLN A 219 18.27 -1.34 -3.44
CA GLN A 219 18.16 0.13 -3.41
C GLN A 219 18.23 0.76 -4.81
N LYS A 220 19.06 0.23 -5.70
CA LYS A 220 19.22 0.69 -7.10
C LYS A 220 17.93 0.64 -7.93
N HIS A 221 16.89 -0.04 -7.42
CA HIS A 221 15.59 -0.17 -8.07
C HIS A 221 14.53 0.77 -7.51
N PHE A 222 14.94 1.72 -6.65
CA PHE A 222 14.08 2.75 -6.09
C PHE A 222 14.59 4.13 -6.50
N SER A 223 13.69 5.01 -6.93
CA SER A 223 14.01 6.41 -7.23
C SER A 223 14.03 7.25 -5.95
N GLU A 224 13.25 6.86 -4.95
CA GLU A 224 13.17 7.52 -3.66
C GLU A 224 14.42 7.25 -2.82
N LYS A 225 14.81 8.22 -2.00
CA LYS A 225 15.81 7.99 -0.94
C LYS A 225 15.20 7.13 0.16
N ILE A 226 15.88 6.06 0.56
CA ILE A 226 15.35 5.12 1.53
C ILE A 226 15.69 5.55 2.95
N ILE A 227 14.68 5.68 3.80
CA ILE A 227 14.82 5.88 5.24
C ILE A 227 14.61 4.53 5.92
N TYR A 228 15.68 3.95 6.44
CA TYR A 228 15.61 2.67 7.14
C TYR A 228 15.23 2.83 8.60
N LEU A 229 14.11 2.19 8.99
CA LEU A 229 13.79 1.96 10.39
C LEU A 229 14.62 0.76 10.92
N PRO A 230 15.04 0.79 12.20
CA PRO A 230 16.04 -0.18 12.70
C PRO A 230 15.54 -1.62 12.80
N ASN A 231 14.27 -1.83 13.08
CA ASN A 231 13.72 -3.17 13.33
C ASN A 231 12.68 -3.59 12.27
N SER A 232 11.65 -2.80 12.10
CA SER A 232 10.58 -3.06 11.14
C SER A 232 9.98 -1.74 10.65
N PHE A 233 9.67 -1.68 9.36
CA PHE A 233 8.93 -0.55 8.80
C PHE A 233 7.45 -0.57 9.20
N MET A 234 6.91 -1.74 9.56
CA MET A 234 5.53 -1.90 9.99
C MET A 234 5.35 -1.51 11.45
N VAL A 235 4.46 -0.55 11.68
CA VAL A 235 4.02 -0.19 13.03
C VAL A 235 2.85 -1.09 13.43
N GLY A 236 3.08 -1.97 14.37
CA GLY A 236 2.02 -2.84 14.89
C GLY A 236 1.05 -2.10 15.82
N ASN A 237 -0.20 -2.54 15.86
CA ASN A 237 -1.14 -2.11 16.89
C ASN A 237 -0.95 -2.96 18.15
N ILE A 238 -0.08 -2.49 19.06
CA ILE A 238 0.22 -3.18 20.32
C ILE A 238 -0.97 -3.24 21.28
N ASN A 239 -1.99 -2.41 21.08
CA ASN A 239 -3.19 -2.36 21.92
C ASN A 239 -4.34 -3.20 21.36
N LYS A 240 -4.12 -3.94 20.27
CA LYS A 240 -5.15 -4.80 19.69
C LYS A 240 -5.42 -5.98 20.61
N LYS A 241 -6.61 -6.00 21.22
CA LYS A 241 -7.05 -7.13 22.04
C LYS A 241 -7.38 -8.33 21.15
N VAL A 242 -6.91 -9.48 21.55
CA VAL A 242 -7.40 -10.76 21.02
C VAL A 242 -8.78 -11.00 21.61
N SER A 243 -9.70 -11.56 20.81
CA SER A 243 -11.04 -11.93 21.31
C SER A 243 -10.94 -12.98 22.41
N ASP A 244 -11.71 -12.80 23.48
CA ASP A 244 -11.82 -13.79 24.54
C ASP A 244 -12.66 -15.00 24.10
N LYS A 245 -13.35 -14.90 22.97
CA LYS A 245 -14.14 -16.01 22.41
C LYS A 245 -13.21 -17.10 21.88
N ILE A 246 -13.26 -18.26 22.50
CA ILE A 246 -12.60 -19.47 22.05
C ILE A 246 -13.60 -20.26 21.20
N PHE A 247 -13.26 -20.51 19.96
CA PHE A 247 -14.06 -21.33 19.07
C PHE A 247 -13.66 -22.79 19.19
N THR A 248 -14.63 -23.69 19.23
CA THR A 248 -14.37 -25.11 19.10
C THR A 248 -14.17 -25.49 17.62
N ARG A 249 -13.53 -26.64 17.38
CA ARG A 249 -13.38 -27.17 16.01
C ARG A 249 -14.73 -27.41 15.34
N GLU A 250 -15.71 -27.88 16.12
CA GLU A 250 -17.06 -28.21 15.68
C GLU A 250 -17.82 -26.96 15.23
N GLU A 251 -17.75 -25.84 15.99
CA GLU A 251 -18.32 -24.55 15.60
C GLU A 251 -17.73 -24.02 14.30
N LEU A 252 -16.48 -24.34 13.99
CA LEU A 252 -15.78 -23.93 12.78
C LEU A 252 -15.92 -24.94 11.63
N GLY A 253 -16.68 -26.03 11.82
CA GLY A 253 -16.89 -27.07 10.82
C GLY A 253 -15.68 -27.98 10.57
N PHE A 254 -14.74 -28.05 11.52
CA PHE A 254 -13.58 -28.93 11.42
C PHE A 254 -13.80 -30.29 12.09
N PRO A 255 -13.13 -31.34 11.60
CA PRO A 255 -13.09 -32.61 12.31
C PRO A 255 -12.51 -32.46 13.72
N LYS A 256 -12.92 -33.35 14.62
CA LYS A 256 -12.46 -33.35 16.02
C LYS A 256 -10.94 -33.48 16.15
N GLU A 257 -10.33 -34.25 15.25
CA GLU A 257 -8.89 -34.53 15.23
C GLU A 257 -8.24 -34.09 13.93
N GLY A 258 -6.92 -34.10 13.92
CA GLY A 258 -6.11 -33.75 12.76
C GLY A 258 -5.45 -32.38 12.85
N PHE A 259 -4.50 -32.13 11.96
CA PHE A 259 -3.75 -30.88 11.91
C PHE A 259 -4.38 -29.89 10.93
N ILE A 260 -4.55 -28.63 11.34
CA ILE A 260 -5.13 -27.58 10.50
C ILE A 260 -4.04 -26.60 10.10
N TYR A 261 -3.70 -26.60 8.83
CA TYR A 261 -2.92 -25.53 8.21
C TYR A 261 -3.85 -24.38 7.84
N CYS A 262 -3.43 -23.15 8.00
CA CYS A 262 -4.24 -21.99 7.59
C CYS A 262 -3.46 -20.98 6.76
N CYS A 263 -4.15 -20.39 5.80
CA CYS A 263 -3.66 -19.25 5.03
C CYS A 263 -4.82 -18.29 4.76
N PHE A 264 -4.79 -17.12 5.43
CA PHE A 264 -5.82 -16.09 5.28
C PHE A 264 -5.39 -14.94 4.36
N ASN A 265 -4.39 -15.17 3.52
CA ASN A 265 -3.99 -14.24 2.49
C ASN A 265 -5.06 -14.14 1.38
N GLN A 266 -5.05 -13.01 0.68
CA GLN A 266 -5.86 -12.81 -0.52
C GLN A 266 -5.47 -13.82 -1.61
N ASN A 267 -6.45 -14.28 -2.39
CA ASN A 267 -6.28 -15.33 -3.41
C ASN A 267 -5.19 -15.01 -4.43
N TYR A 268 -5.07 -13.75 -4.85
CA TYR A 268 -4.04 -13.34 -5.81
C TYR A 268 -2.59 -13.52 -5.34
N LYS A 269 -2.37 -13.74 -4.04
CA LYS A 269 -1.06 -14.07 -3.47
C LYS A 269 -0.75 -15.57 -3.49
N ILE A 270 -1.75 -16.39 -3.79
CA ILE A 270 -1.61 -17.85 -3.88
C ILE A 270 -1.34 -18.21 -5.35
N ASN A 271 -0.12 -18.62 -5.64
CA ASN A 271 0.27 -19.01 -6.98
C ASN A 271 0.29 -20.56 -7.14
N PRO A 272 0.31 -21.07 -8.39
CA PRO A 272 0.30 -22.51 -8.65
C PRO A 272 1.44 -23.26 -7.95
N LYS A 273 2.62 -22.68 -7.88
CA LYS A 273 3.82 -23.28 -7.28
C LYS A 273 3.62 -23.52 -5.78
N ILE A 274 3.16 -22.49 -5.06
CA ILE A 274 2.87 -22.58 -3.61
C ILE A 274 1.73 -23.55 -3.35
N PHE A 275 0.66 -23.47 -4.15
CA PHE A 275 -0.49 -24.37 -3.97
C PHE A 275 -0.10 -25.83 -4.19
N LYS A 276 0.74 -26.13 -5.18
CA LYS A 276 1.29 -27.47 -5.39
C LYS A 276 2.12 -27.98 -4.20
N ILE A 277 2.88 -27.11 -3.56
CA ILE A 277 3.63 -27.45 -2.35
C ILE A 277 2.67 -27.78 -1.20
N TRP A 278 1.61 -26.98 -0.99
CA TRP A 278 0.61 -27.26 0.04
C TRP A 278 -0.09 -28.61 -0.20
N MET A 279 -0.45 -28.94 -1.45
CA MET A 279 -1.04 -30.24 -1.75
C MET A 279 -0.09 -31.41 -1.45
N LYS A 280 1.21 -31.25 -1.69
CA LYS A 280 2.20 -32.27 -1.28
C LYS A 280 2.27 -32.42 0.25
N ILE A 281 2.22 -31.33 1.00
CA ILE A 281 2.20 -31.38 2.46
C ILE A 281 0.95 -32.11 2.97
N LEU A 282 -0.23 -31.77 2.47
CA LEU A 282 -1.50 -32.42 2.85
C LEU A 282 -1.50 -33.90 2.53
N ASN A 283 -0.94 -34.32 1.40
CA ASN A 283 -0.83 -35.74 1.03
C ASN A 283 0.14 -36.53 1.95
N ASN A 284 1.16 -35.88 2.49
CA ASN A 284 2.15 -36.51 3.36
C ASN A 284 1.77 -36.49 4.85
N VAL A 285 0.90 -35.59 5.26
CA VAL A 285 0.45 -35.48 6.66
C VAL A 285 -0.98 -36.02 6.76
N LYS A 286 -1.11 -37.26 7.24
CA LYS A 286 -2.42 -37.89 7.41
C LYS A 286 -3.32 -37.06 8.34
N SER A 287 -4.62 -37.05 8.05
CA SER A 287 -5.63 -36.29 8.81
C SER A 287 -5.27 -34.79 8.95
N SER A 288 -4.79 -34.18 7.89
CA SER A 288 -4.52 -32.74 7.84
C SER A 288 -5.50 -32.02 6.90
N TYR A 289 -5.75 -30.75 7.20
CA TYR A 289 -6.72 -29.92 6.53
C TYR A 289 -6.10 -28.57 6.19
N LEU A 290 -6.52 -27.93 5.09
CA LEU A 290 -6.10 -26.59 4.72
C LEU A 290 -7.29 -25.62 4.84
N TRP A 291 -7.15 -24.63 5.72
CA TRP A 291 -8.13 -23.59 5.92
C TRP A 291 -7.71 -22.33 5.17
N LEU A 292 -8.51 -21.94 4.18
CA LEU A 292 -8.32 -20.74 3.39
C LEU A 292 -9.36 -19.68 3.73
N SER A 293 -8.98 -18.41 3.60
CA SER A 293 -9.95 -17.32 3.68
C SER A 293 -10.89 -17.37 2.47
N LYS A 294 -12.19 -17.25 2.70
CA LYS A 294 -13.15 -17.01 1.62
C LYS A 294 -13.01 -15.56 1.18
N SER A 295 -12.69 -15.34 -0.09
CA SER A 295 -12.75 -13.99 -0.67
C SER A 295 -14.20 -13.51 -0.64
N SER A 296 -14.43 -12.30 -0.13
CA SER A 296 -15.73 -11.61 -0.19
C SER A 296 -16.06 -11.15 -1.59
#